data_04481ef3015544c549373aebe14b2918
#
_entry.id   04481ef3015544c549373aebe14b2918
#
_cell.length_a   1.000
_cell.length_b   1.000
_cell.length_c   1.000
_cell.angle_alpha   90.00
_cell.angle_beta   90.00
_cell.angle_gamma   90.00
#
_symmetry.space_group_name_H-M   'P 1'
#
loop_
_entity.id
_entity.type
_entity.pdbx_description
1 polymer ?
#
loop_
_entity_poly.entity_id
_entity_poly.type
_entity_poly.pdbx_seq_one_letter_code
_entity_poly.pdbx_strand_id
1 'polypeptide(L)'
;MTWEELEERLARGQDERTLFLPQDISPEDLARYAAGLANHKGGTLFLGVSPEGKVLGAQDLHPLQVTHALFELTQGLLLPYVEVVEGPWGRVLALHVPQSPAAIAVGTGRVPFWDGRRLSELKVGQSLPEPDFTAQVLPAASLSDLDPVEVLRLRRILEERGSALAALPDLELLFALGLLERVEGEVRPTVAGLLLAGTSLALRRLLPQAEVSYYFHE
;
A
#
# COMPACT_ATOMS: atom_id res chain seq x y z
N MET A 1 18.28 12.69 1.76
CA MET A 1 17.67 13.10 0.47
C MET A 1 18.30 14.40 0.03
N THR A 2 18.76 14.50 -1.22
CA THR A 2 19.29 15.74 -1.79
C THR A 2 18.16 16.67 -2.23
N TRP A 3 18.51 17.93 -2.55
CA TRP A 3 17.52 18.87 -3.08
C TRP A 3 17.00 18.46 -4.46
N GLU A 4 17.86 17.91 -5.32
CA GLU A 4 17.48 17.41 -6.65
C GLU A 4 16.50 16.24 -6.53
N GLU A 5 16.73 15.31 -5.62
CA GLU A 5 15.80 14.19 -5.33
C GLU A 5 14.44 14.70 -4.84
N LEU A 6 14.44 15.78 -4.03
CA LEU A 6 13.20 16.43 -3.61
C LEU A 6 12.45 17.02 -4.81
N GLU A 7 13.13 17.81 -5.66
CA GLU A 7 12.52 18.42 -6.85
C GLU A 7 11.90 17.36 -7.78
N GLU A 8 12.58 16.25 -8.00
CA GLU A 8 12.02 15.14 -8.78
C GLU A 8 10.75 14.55 -8.16
N ARG A 9 10.70 14.43 -6.84
CA ARG A 9 9.51 13.93 -6.14
C ARG A 9 8.36 14.93 -6.19
N LEU A 10 8.64 16.22 -6.02
CA LEU A 10 7.64 17.28 -6.12
C LEU A 10 7.05 17.36 -7.54
N ALA A 11 7.87 17.17 -8.56
CA ALA A 11 7.43 17.16 -9.95
C ALA A 11 6.49 15.99 -10.30
N ARG A 12 6.61 14.84 -9.60
CA ARG A 12 5.70 13.70 -9.76
C ARG A 12 4.33 13.93 -9.11
N GLY A 13 4.25 14.85 -8.15
CA GLY A 13 3.03 15.16 -7.42
C GLY A 13 2.74 14.19 -6.26
N GLN A 14 1.56 14.36 -5.69
CA GLN A 14 1.05 13.52 -4.61
C GLN A 14 0.50 12.19 -5.12
N ASP A 15 0.71 11.13 -4.33
CA ASP A 15 0.18 9.80 -4.59
C ASP A 15 -0.15 9.09 -3.26
N GLU A 16 -0.39 7.78 -3.28
CA GLU A 16 -0.71 6.99 -2.10
C GLU A 16 0.43 6.93 -1.06
N ARG A 17 1.66 7.27 -1.46
CA ARG A 17 2.87 7.25 -0.62
C ARG A 17 3.56 8.60 -0.50
N THR A 18 3.06 9.60 -1.19
CA THR A 18 3.65 10.94 -1.23
C THR A 18 2.59 11.98 -0.91
N LEU A 19 2.82 12.77 0.13
CA LEU A 19 1.88 13.79 0.60
C LEU A 19 2.60 15.11 0.83
N PHE A 20 1.97 16.22 0.42
CA PHE A 20 2.49 17.58 0.60
C PHE A 20 1.60 18.36 1.54
N LEU A 21 2.20 19.01 2.54
CA LEU A 21 1.49 19.82 3.51
C LEU A 21 2.25 21.14 3.77
N PRO A 22 1.53 22.24 3.97
CA PRO A 22 2.13 23.52 4.35
C PRO A 22 2.67 23.46 5.78
N GLN A 23 3.56 24.41 6.14
CA GLN A 23 4.16 24.45 7.47
C GLN A 23 3.18 24.87 8.59
N ASP A 24 2.13 25.59 8.25
CA ASP A 24 1.11 26.14 9.16
C ASP A 24 -0.02 25.15 9.48
N ILE A 25 0.14 23.89 9.06
CA ILE A 25 -0.82 22.83 9.41
C ILE A 25 -0.88 22.62 10.93
N SER A 26 -2.07 22.38 11.45
CA SER A 26 -2.23 22.06 12.87
C SER A 26 -1.55 20.74 13.23
N PRO A 27 -1.00 20.59 14.46
CA PRO A 27 -0.41 19.32 14.89
C PRO A 27 -1.39 18.14 14.80
N GLU A 28 -2.67 18.37 15.08
CA GLU A 28 -3.75 17.38 15.01
C GLU A 28 -3.98 16.91 13.58
N ASP A 29 -4.04 17.84 12.63
CA ASP A 29 -4.21 17.49 11.21
C ASP A 29 -2.95 16.81 10.67
N LEU A 30 -1.76 17.26 11.06
CA LEU A 30 -0.51 16.59 10.72
C LEU A 30 -0.52 15.13 11.19
N ALA A 31 -0.96 14.89 12.45
CA ALA A 31 -1.07 13.53 12.99
C ALA A 31 -2.09 12.68 12.22
N ARG A 32 -3.23 13.27 11.79
CA ARG A 32 -4.24 12.59 10.97
C ARG A 32 -3.68 12.18 9.60
N TYR A 33 -2.95 13.07 8.93
CA TYR A 33 -2.33 12.75 7.64
C TYR A 33 -1.21 11.72 7.77
N ALA A 34 -0.34 11.87 8.77
CA ALA A 34 0.74 10.91 9.01
C ALA A 34 0.21 9.52 9.38
N ALA A 35 -0.81 9.45 10.26
CA ALA A 35 -1.49 8.20 10.57
C ALA A 35 -2.24 7.64 9.36
N GLY A 36 -2.81 8.50 8.51
CA GLY A 36 -3.46 8.10 7.25
C GLY A 36 -2.50 7.40 6.28
N LEU A 37 -1.27 7.88 6.15
CA LEU A 37 -0.21 7.20 5.40
C LEU A 37 0.18 5.87 6.06
N ALA A 38 0.42 5.88 7.39
CA ALA A 38 0.82 4.69 8.14
C ALA A 38 -0.23 3.58 8.06
N ASN A 39 -1.50 3.93 8.13
CA ASN A 39 -2.64 3.00 8.04
C ASN A 39 -2.86 2.42 6.63
N HIS A 40 -2.21 2.97 5.61
CA HIS A 40 -2.29 2.47 4.24
C HIS A 40 -1.00 1.77 3.82
N LYS A 41 -0.09 2.48 3.18
CA LYS A 41 1.14 1.90 2.59
C LYS A 41 2.41 2.48 3.19
N GLY A 42 2.30 3.37 4.19
CA GLY A 42 3.39 4.23 4.59
C GLY A 42 3.78 5.20 3.49
N GLY A 43 4.91 5.87 3.62
CA GLY A 43 5.39 6.79 2.59
C GLY A 43 6.16 7.98 3.14
N THR A 44 6.20 9.07 2.38
CA THR A 44 6.88 10.30 2.77
C THR A 44 5.91 11.48 2.75
N LEU A 45 5.85 12.20 3.85
CA LEU A 45 5.10 13.44 3.99
C LEU A 45 6.09 14.60 3.97
N PHE A 46 5.88 15.57 3.08
CA PHE A 46 6.72 16.75 2.96
C PHE A 46 6.02 17.96 3.58
N LEU A 47 6.60 18.52 4.66
CA LEU A 47 6.13 19.75 5.30
C LEU A 47 6.87 20.95 4.73
N GLY A 48 6.11 22.02 4.48
CA GLY A 48 6.59 23.23 3.82
C GLY A 48 6.43 23.20 2.30
N VAL A 49 5.47 22.37 1.83
CA VAL A 49 5.15 22.22 0.39
C VAL A 49 3.65 22.40 0.20
N SER A 50 3.25 23.15 -0.84
CA SER A 50 1.84 23.26 -1.21
C SER A 50 1.31 21.98 -1.85
N PRO A 51 0.00 21.76 -1.89
CA PRO A 51 -0.60 20.58 -2.56
C PRO A 51 -0.19 20.44 -4.05
N GLU A 52 0.16 21.55 -4.71
CA GLU A 52 0.60 21.59 -6.10
C GLU A 52 2.12 21.32 -6.28
N GLY A 53 2.84 21.04 -5.18
CA GLY A 53 4.27 20.74 -5.19
C GLY A 53 5.18 21.97 -5.15
N LYS A 54 4.64 23.16 -4.83
CA LYS A 54 5.47 24.38 -4.68
C LYS A 54 6.08 24.43 -3.27
N VAL A 55 7.38 24.66 -3.18
CA VAL A 55 8.05 24.88 -1.90
C VAL A 55 7.60 26.19 -1.27
N LEU A 56 7.07 26.12 -0.06
CA LEU A 56 6.64 27.25 0.78
C LEU A 56 7.65 27.51 1.91
N GLY A 57 8.39 26.47 2.29
CA GLY A 57 9.34 26.49 3.38
C GLY A 57 8.78 25.97 4.70
N ALA A 58 9.68 25.48 5.56
CA ALA A 58 9.38 24.94 6.90
C ALA A 58 10.39 25.45 7.94
N GLN A 59 10.73 26.75 7.88
CA GLN A 59 11.78 27.37 8.69
C GLN A 59 11.47 27.34 10.18
N ASP A 60 10.19 27.52 10.54
CA ASP A 60 9.73 27.62 11.94
C ASP A 60 9.52 26.24 12.60
N LEU A 61 9.63 25.16 11.83
CA LEU A 61 9.39 23.81 12.34
C LEU A 61 10.71 23.14 12.77
N HIS A 62 10.73 22.63 14.00
CA HIS A 62 11.87 21.85 14.50
C HIS A 62 11.57 20.34 14.38
N PRO A 63 12.44 19.52 13.77
CA PRO A 63 12.22 18.09 13.57
C PRO A 63 11.78 17.33 14.82
N LEU A 64 12.46 17.58 15.96
CA LEU A 64 12.13 16.91 17.22
C LEU A 64 10.75 17.31 17.76
N GLN A 65 10.32 18.56 17.56
CA GLN A 65 8.98 19.00 17.99
C GLN A 65 7.89 18.32 17.14
N VAL A 66 8.11 18.22 15.82
CA VAL A 66 7.22 17.52 14.90
C VAL A 66 7.11 16.05 15.29
N THR A 67 8.24 15.38 15.52
CA THR A 67 8.27 13.97 15.92
C THR A 67 7.57 13.76 17.26
N HIS A 68 7.83 14.62 18.25
CA HIS A 68 7.21 14.54 19.58
C HIS A 68 5.69 14.75 19.51
N ALA A 69 5.23 15.75 18.75
CA ALA A 69 3.81 16.00 18.58
C ALA A 69 3.08 14.79 17.93
N LEU A 70 3.67 14.18 16.91
CA LEU A 70 3.14 12.98 16.28
C LEU A 70 3.09 11.80 17.25
N PHE A 71 4.16 11.58 18.02
CA PHE A 71 4.22 10.53 19.03
C PHE A 71 3.11 10.68 20.09
N GLU A 72 2.95 11.88 20.64
CA GLU A 72 1.91 12.18 21.65
C GLU A 72 0.49 11.99 21.07
N LEU A 73 0.20 12.58 19.89
CA LEU A 73 -1.13 12.55 19.30
C LEU A 73 -1.54 11.17 18.78
N THR A 74 -0.57 10.29 18.51
CA THR A 74 -0.80 8.88 18.12
C THR A 74 -0.61 7.90 19.28
N GLN A 75 -0.52 8.39 20.52
CA GLN A 75 -0.33 7.58 21.73
C GLN A 75 0.89 6.65 21.65
N GLY A 76 1.99 7.14 21.09
CA GLY A 76 3.24 6.40 20.94
C GLY A 76 3.30 5.42 19.78
N LEU A 77 2.27 5.35 18.95
CA LEU A 77 2.17 4.37 17.86
C LEU A 77 2.90 4.80 16.58
N LEU A 78 3.19 6.10 16.41
CA LEU A 78 3.86 6.62 15.22
C LEU A 78 5.09 7.44 15.58
N LEU A 79 6.26 6.97 15.13
CA LEU A 79 7.54 7.65 15.29
C LEU A 79 8.22 7.73 13.91
N PRO A 80 7.91 8.75 13.08
CA PRO A 80 8.52 8.89 11.77
C PRO A 80 10.00 9.34 11.90
N TYR A 81 10.81 8.91 10.95
CA TYR A 81 12.13 9.52 10.74
C TYR A 81 11.96 10.84 10.01
N VAL A 82 12.47 11.93 10.57
CA VAL A 82 12.38 13.28 10.00
C VAL A 82 13.73 13.71 9.45
N GLU A 83 13.79 13.96 8.16
CA GLU A 83 14.94 14.45 7.44
C GLU A 83 14.73 15.93 7.06
N VAL A 84 15.78 16.74 7.21
CA VAL A 84 15.78 18.14 6.81
C VAL A 84 16.40 18.27 5.44
N VAL A 85 15.68 18.85 4.49
CA VAL A 85 16.18 19.13 3.15
C VAL A 85 16.27 20.65 2.97
N GLU A 86 17.47 21.16 2.81
CA GLU A 86 17.73 22.59 2.60
C GLU A 86 18.12 22.86 1.15
N GLY A 87 17.62 23.94 0.58
CA GLY A 87 17.89 24.31 -0.80
C GLY A 87 17.57 25.76 -1.13
N PRO A 88 17.68 26.12 -2.42
CA PRO A 88 17.56 27.53 -2.89
C PRO A 88 16.20 28.17 -2.55
N TRP A 89 15.15 27.36 -2.47
CA TRP A 89 13.78 27.84 -2.25
C TRP A 89 13.33 27.73 -0.79
N GLY A 90 14.24 27.33 0.10
CA GLY A 90 13.97 27.21 1.52
C GLY A 90 14.22 25.82 2.07
N ARG A 91 13.67 25.56 3.24
CA ARG A 91 13.81 24.31 3.99
C ARG A 91 12.50 23.52 3.92
N VAL A 92 12.61 22.22 3.71
CA VAL A 92 11.49 21.27 3.72
C VAL A 92 11.80 20.16 4.73
N LEU A 93 10.82 19.72 5.49
CA LEU A 93 10.94 18.53 6.33
C LEU A 93 10.31 17.33 5.62
N ALA A 94 11.09 16.29 5.39
CA ALA A 94 10.62 15.02 4.86
C ALA A 94 10.41 14.05 6.03
N LEU A 95 9.16 13.68 6.28
CA LEU A 95 8.76 12.73 7.31
C LEU A 95 8.58 11.36 6.65
N HIS A 96 9.48 10.43 6.94
CA HIS A 96 9.39 9.05 6.47
C HIS A 96 8.49 8.25 7.42
N VAL A 97 7.29 7.97 6.97
CA VAL A 97 6.24 7.31 7.74
C VAL A 97 6.21 5.82 7.38
N PRO A 98 6.55 4.93 8.31
CA PRO A 98 6.45 3.49 8.05
C PRO A 98 4.99 3.05 7.97
N GLN A 99 4.72 1.98 7.22
CA GLN A 99 3.42 1.31 7.28
C GLN A 99 3.23 0.71 8.67
N SER A 100 2.08 0.94 9.27
CA SER A 100 1.75 0.37 10.57
C SER A 100 1.13 -1.01 10.43
N PRO A 101 1.52 -1.98 11.27
CA PRO A 101 0.88 -3.31 11.32
C PRO A 101 -0.50 -3.29 11.98
N ALA A 102 -0.85 -2.20 12.67
CA ALA A 102 -2.12 -2.02 13.34
C ALA A 102 -2.71 -0.65 13.03
N ALA A 103 -4.03 -0.52 13.09
CA ALA A 103 -4.70 0.74 12.85
C ALA A 103 -4.33 1.79 13.91
N ILE A 104 -3.82 2.94 13.47
CA ILE A 104 -3.52 4.09 14.32
C ILE A 104 -4.72 5.03 14.29
N ALA A 105 -5.34 5.22 15.45
CA ALA A 105 -6.39 6.21 15.64
C ALA A 105 -5.80 7.55 16.14
N VAL A 106 -6.42 8.66 15.74
CA VAL A 106 -6.03 10.00 16.18
C VAL A 106 -7.26 10.69 16.81
N GLY A 107 -7.05 11.38 17.92
CA GLY A 107 -8.11 12.12 18.62
C GLY A 107 -9.18 11.18 19.19
N THR A 108 -10.43 11.38 18.81
CA THR A 108 -11.61 10.67 19.34
C THR A 108 -11.81 9.25 18.80
N GLY A 109 -10.71 8.51 18.53
CA GLY A 109 -10.79 7.13 18.05
C GLY A 109 -11.14 6.98 16.56
N ARG A 110 -10.93 8.01 15.77
CA ARG A 110 -11.07 7.94 14.30
C ARG A 110 -9.79 7.45 13.68
N VAL A 111 -9.90 6.48 12.78
CA VAL A 111 -8.78 5.90 12.04
C VAL A 111 -8.70 6.60 10.68
N PRO A 112 -7.72 7.51 10.47
CA PRO A 112 -7.54 8.16 9.19
C PRO A 112 -6.92 7.20 8.17
N PHE A 113 -7.23 7.43 6.89
CA PHE A 113 -6.74 6.66 5.76
C PHE A 113 -6.49 7.57 4.56
N TRP A 114 -5.28 7.57 4.03
CA TRP A 114 -4.89 8.35 2.86
C TRP A 114 -4.88 7.48 1.60
N ASP A 115 -5.67 7.84 0.58
CA ASP A 115 -5.82 7.08 -0.67
C ASP A 115 -5.03 7.67 -1.87
N GLY A 116 -4.17 8.67 -1.62
CA GLY A 116 -3.42 9.40 -2.64
C GLY A 116 -4.14 10.65 -3.14
N ARG A 117 -5.40 10.87 -2.76
CA ARG A 117 -6.21 12.02 -3.19
C ARG A 117 -6.89 12.72 -2.04
N ARG A 118 -7.38 11.97 -1.07
CA ARG A 118 -8.11 12.49 0.08
C ARG A 118 -7.81 11.73 1.35
N LEU A 119 -7.92 12.41 2.47
CA LEU A 119 -7.93 11.80 3.78
C LEU A 119 -9.37 11.39 4.12
N SER A 120 -9.58 10.08 4.29
CA SER A 120 -10.83 9.50 4.76
C SER A 120 -10.70 9.09 6.21
N GLU A 121 -11.79 9.03 6.96
CA GLU A 121 -11.80 8.53 8.34
C GLU A 121 -12.74 7.34 8.46
N LEU A 122 -12.23 6.26 9.00
CA LEU A 122 -13.02 5.08 9.34
C LEU A 122 -13.57 5.24 10.76
N LYS A 123 -14.84 4.91 10.94
CA LYS A 123 -15.43 4.85 12.28
C LYS A 123 -14.99 3.54 12.97
N VAL A 124 -14.90 3.57 14.29
CA VAL A 124 -14.67 2.37 15.09
C VAL A 124 -15.73 1.31 14.70
N GLY A 125 -15.26 0.12 14.32
CA GLY A 125 -16.12 -0.96 13.81
C GLY A 125 -16.18 -1.08 12.28
N GLN A 126 -15.58 -0.15 11.51
CA GLN A 126 -15.28 -0.36 10.10
C GLN A 126 -13.89 -0.96 9.98
N SER A 127 -13.79 -2.14 9.40
CA SER A 127 -12.48 -2.71 9.05
C SER A 127 -11.77 -1.79 8.05
N LEU A 128 -10.47 -1.53 8.25
CA LEU A 128 -9.60 -1.13 7.14
C LEU A 128 -9.83 -2.16 6.02
N PRO A 129 -9.87 -1.75 4.75
CA PRO A 129 -9.80 -2.73 3.69
C PRO A 129 -8.49 -3.49 3.93
N GLU A 130 -8.64 -4.72 4.44
CA GLU A 130 -7.49 -5.61 4.53
C GLU A 130 -6.91 -5.71 3.13
N PRO A 131 -5.59 -5.52 2.97
CA PRO A 131 -5.00 -5.79 1.67
C PRO A 131 -5.40 -7.22 1.31
N ASP A 132 -6.05 -7.37 0.18
CA ASP A 132 -6.47 -8.71 -0.27
C ASP A 132 -5.22 -9.58 -0.37
N PHE A 133 -5.04 -10.45 0.62
CA PHE A 133 -3.89 -11.33 0.68
C PHE A 133 -3.80 -12.18 -0.59
N THR A 134 -4.95 -12.52 -1.18
CA THR A 134 -4.99 -13.34 -2.39
C THR A 134 -4.50 -12.59 -3.63
N ALA A 135 -4.58 -11.27 -3.64
CA ALA A 135 -4.06 -10.41 -4.70
C ALA A 135 -2.54 -10.15 -4.60
N GLN A 136 -1.90 -10.51 -3.48
CA GLN A 136 -0.47 -10.30 -3.30
C GLN A 136 0.35 -11.23 -4.19
N VAL A 137 1.50 -10.73 -4.66
CA VAL A 137 2.49 -11.50 -5.39
C VAL A 137 3.60 -11.93 -4.44
N LEU A 138 3.94 -13.21 -4.43
CA LEU A 138 5.07 -13.71 -3.65
C LEU A 138 6.37 -13.53 -4.46
N PRO A 139 7.42 -12.88 -3.93
CA PRO A 139 8.65 -12.61 -4.69
C PRO A 139 9.32 -13.86 -5.24
N ALA A 140 9.17 -15.00 -4.57
CA ALA A 140 9.74 -16.28 -4.96
C ALA A 140 8.87 -17.10 -5.94
N ALA A 141 7.68 -16.56 -6.31
CA ALA A 141 6.78 -17.24 -7.26
C ALA A 141 7.13 -16.90 -8.71
N SER A 142 6.93 -17.86 -9.61
CA SER A 142 7.17 -17.76 -11.04
C SER A 142 6.07 -18.47 -11.83
N LEU A 143 5.97 -18.20 -13.13
CA LEU A 143 5.00 -18.91 -14.00
C LEU A 143 5.18 -20.44 -14.01
N SER A 144 6.38 -20.94 -13.77
CA SER A 144 6.65 -22.39 -13.68
C SER A 144 6.04 -23.04 -12.42
N ASP A 145 5.56 -22.25 -11.47
CA ASP A 145 4.86 -22.73 -10.29
C ASP A 145 3.38 -23.03 -10.55
N LEU A 146 2.85 -22.64 -11.72
CA LEU A 146 1.48 -22.96 -12.14
C LEU A 146 1.42 -24.32 -12.85
N ASP A 147 0.34 -25.06 -12.59
CA ASP A 147 0.05 -26.33 -13.25
C ASP A 147 -0.82 -26.09 -14.50
N PRO A 148 -0.33 -26.42 -15.71
CA PRO A 148 -1.10 -26.25 -16.94
C PRO A 148 -2.43 -27.02 -16.92
N VAL A 149 -2.52 -28.15 -16.21
CA VAL A 149 -3.74 -28.95 -16.10
C VAL A 149 -4.81 -28.18 -15.31
N GLU A 150 -4.42 -27.52 -14.23
CA GLU A 150 -5.35 -26.70 -13.46
C GLU A 150 -5.79 -25.44 -14.21
N VAL A 151 -4.92 -24.84 -15.03
CA VAL A 151 -5.30 -23.73 -15.92
C VAL A 151 -6.35 -24.20 -16.95
N LEU A 152 -6.16 -25.38 -17.54
CA LEU A 152 -7.15 -25.97 -18.45
C LEU A 152 -8.48 -26.27 -17.74
N ARG A 153 -8.43 -26.74 -16.49
CA ARG A 153 -9.62 -26.99 -15.68
C ARG A 153 -10.39 -25.70 -15.42
N LEU A 154 -9.71 -24.62 -15.06
CA LEU A 154 -10.34 -23.29 -14.87
C LEU A 154 -11.03 -22.83 -16.15
N ARG A 155 -10.36 -22.96 -17.31
CA ARG A 155 -10.94 -22.61 -18.61
C ARG A 155 -12.22 -23.39 -18.87
N ARG A 156 -12.22 -24.70 -18.67
CA ARG A 156 -13.38 -25.56 -18.85
C ARG A 156 -14.58 -25.15 -17.97
N ILE A 157 -14.32 -24.83 -16.70
CA ILE A 157 -15.37 -24.33 -15.79
C ILE A 157 -16.00 -23.03 -16.34
N LEU A 158 -15.18 -22.15 -16.90
CA LEU A 158 -15.65 -20.89 -17.50
C LEU A 158 -16.46 -21.14 -18.79
N GLU A 159 -16.04 -22.11 -19.62
CA GLU A 159 -16.78 -22.54 -20.80
C GLU A 159 -18.17 -23.10 -20.43
N GLU A 160 -18.22 -23.99 -19.45
CA GLU A 160 -19.47 -24.58 -18.93
C GLU A 160 -20.43 -23.52 -18.37
N ARG A 161 -19.89 -22.40 -17.90
CA ARG A 161 -20.66 -21.23 -17.40
C ARG A 161 -20.98 -20.19 -18.48
N GLY A 162 -20.57 -20.41 -19.73
CA GLY A 162 -20.77 -19.46 -20.82
C GLY A 162 -20.01 -18.14 -20.67
N SER A 163 -18.90 -18.13 -19.94
CA SER A 163 -18.10 -16.91 -19.73
C SER A 163 -17.30 -16.57 -20.98
N ALA A 164 -17.36 -15.31 -21.42
CA ALA A 164 -16.54 -14.81 -22.54
C ALA A 164 -15.03 -14.88 -22.25
N LEU A 165 -14.63 -14.94 -20.99
CA LEU A 165 -13.21 -15.07 -20.58
C LEU A 165 -12.60 -16.38 -21.06
N ALA A 166 -13.37 -17.44 -21.25
CA ALA A 166 -12.88 -18.73 -21.71
C ALA A 166 -12.23 -18.68 -23.10
N ALA A 167 -12.60 -17.69 -23.93
CA ALA A 167 -12.03 -17.49 -25.27
C ALA A 167 -10.66 -16.80 -25.27
N LEU A 168 -10.20 -16.27 -24.15
CA LEU A 168 -8.92 -15.58 -24.03
C LEU A 168 -7.75 -16.58 -24.07
N PRO A 169 -6.55 -16.20 -24.59
CA PRO A 169 -5.32 -16.95 -24.38
C PRO A 169 -5.01 -17.15 -22.88
N ASP A 170 -4.28 -18.20 -22.50
CA ASP A 170 -4.06 -18.58 -21.10
C ASP A 170 -3.51 -17.43 -20.24
N LEU A 171 -2.51 -16.71 -20.72
CA LEU A 171 -1.94 -15.58 -19.97
C LEU A 171 -2.96 -14.46 -19.78
N GLU A 172 -3.71 -14.11 -20.82
CA GLU A 172 -4.73 -13.07 -20.76
C GLU A 172 -5.89 -13.47 -19.84
N LEU A 173 -6.29 -14.74 -19.90
CA LEU A 173 -7.27 -15.32 -19.01
C LEU A 173 -6.85 -15.19 -17.53
N LEU A 174 -5.62 -15.59 -17.23
CA LEU A 174 -5.09 -15.54 -15.86
C LEU A 174 -4.95 -14.10 -15.36
N PHE A 175 -4.57 -13.15 -16.21
CA PHE A 175 -4.59 -11.72 -15.87
C PHE A 175 -6.01 -11.20 -15.63
N ALA A 176 -6.96 -11.54 -16.50
CA ALA A 176 -8.37 -11.13 -16.38
C ALA A 176 -9.02 -11.67 -15.09
N LEU A 177 -8.58 -12.81 -14.61
CA LEU A 177 -9.01 -13.41 -13.34
C LEU A 177 -8.24 -12.88 -12.11
N GLY A 178 -7.25 -12.00 -12.29
CA GLY A 178 -6.40 -11.52 -11.19
C GLY A 178 -5.45 -12.59 -10.61
N LEU A 179 -5.17 -13.65 -11.36
CA LEU A 179 -4.30 -14.74 -10.95
C LEU A 179 -2.83 -14.50 -11.29
N LEU A 180 -2.57 -13.49 -12.14
CA LEU A 180 -1.23 -12.99 -12.48
C LEU A 180 -1.16 -11.49 -12.29
N GLU A 181 0.02 -11.00 -11.95
CA GLU A 181 0.34 -9.59 -11.90
C GLU A 181 1.71 -9.33 -12.53
N ARG A 182 1.91 -8.09 -13.01
CA ARG A 182 3.19 -7.65 -13.54
C ARG A 182 3.90 -6.80 -12.50
N VAL A 183 5.03 -7.31 -11.98
CA VAL A 183 5.86 -6.65 -10.98
C VAL A 183 7.24 -6.42 -11.58
N GLU A 184 7.69 -5.17 -11.65
CA GLU A 184 9.01 -4.79 -12.19
C GLU A 184 9.30 -5.32 -13.60
N GLY A 185 8.24 -5.46 -14.43
CA GLY A 185 8.33 -5.97 -15.81
C GLY A 185 8.24 -7.49 -15.93
N GLU A 186 8.30 -8.23 -14.84
CA GLU A 186 8.10 -9.68 -14.80
C GLU A 186 6.65 -10.05 -14.51
N VAL A 187 6.18 -11.13 -15.13
CA VAL A 187 4.86 -11.70 -14.87
C VAL A 187 4.98 -12.77 -13.79
N ARG A 188 4.23 -12.60 -12.72
CA ARG A 188 4.25 -13.49 -11.54
C ARG A 188 2.84 -13.88 -11.10
N PRO A 189 2.65 -15.10 -10.57
CA PRO A 189 1.38 -15.51 -9.97
C PRO A 189 1.10 -14.71 -8.70
N THR A 190 -0.17 -14.36 -8.51
CA THR A 190 -0.69 -13.90 -7.23
C THR A 190 -0.89 -15.10 -6.29
N VAL A 191 -1.15 -14.84 -5.01
CA VAL A 191 -1.53 -15.90 -4.08
C VAL A 191 -2.78 -16.63 -4.57
N ALA A 192 -3.79 -15.92 -5.10
CA ALA A 192 -4.97 -16.53 -5.74
C ALA A 192 -4.56 -17.44 -6.91
N GLY A 193 -3.62 -17.01 -7.76
CA GLY A 193 -3.09 -17.80 -8.86
C GLY A 193 -2.47 -19.11 -8.40
N LEU A 194 -1.66 -19.05 -7.33
CA LEU A 194 -1.06 -20.24 -6.74
C LEU A 194 -2.09 -21.17 -6.09
N LEU A 195 -3.07 -20.63 -5.36
CA LEU A 195 -4.11 -21.43 -4.71
C LEU A 195 -5.04 -22.14 -5.70
N LEU A 196 -5.32 -21.51 -6.85
CA LEU A 196 -6.25 -22.04 -7.85
C LEU A 196 -5.59 -22.88 -8.93
N ALA A 197 -4.34 -22.57 -9.27
CA ALA A 197 -3.64 -23.21 -10.38
C ALA A 197 -2.17 -23.57 -10.06
N GLY A 198 -1.72 -23.48 -8.82
CA GLY A 198 -0.36 -23.82 -8.43
C GLY A 198 -0.11 -25.33 -8.38
N THR A 199 1.12 -25.75 -8.70
CA THR A 199 1.55 -27.13 -8.48
C THR A 199 1.57 -27.46 -6.98
N SER A 200 1.35 -28.74 -6.62
CA SER A 200 1.45 -29.18 -5.21
C SER A 200 2.80 -28.86 -4.57
N LEU A 201 3.88 -28.85 -5.37
CA LEU A 201 5.22 -28.48 -4.90
C LEU A 201 5.32 -27.00 -4.61
N ALA A 202 4.79 -26.14 -5.51
CA ALA A 202 4.74 -24.69 -5.31
C ALA A 202 3.92 -24.32 -4.07
N LEU A 203 2.75 -24.91 -3.88
CA LEU A 203 1.91 -24.68 -2.71
C LEU A 203 2.64 -25.02 -1.41
N ARG A 204 3.27 -26.19 -1.32
CA ARG A 204 4.04 -26.56 -0.11
C ARG A 204 5.24 -25.65 0.16
N ARG A 205 5.89 -25.14 -0.89
CA ARG A 205 7.05 -24.27 -0.77
C ARG A 205 6.69 -22.84 -0.44
N LEU A 206 5.66 -22.29 -1.11
CA LEU A 206 5.34 -20.87 -1.09
C LEU A 206 4.22 -20.53 -0.12
N LEU A 207 3.30 -21.47 0.12
CA LEU A 207 2.12 -21.30 0.95
C LEU A 207 1.95 -22.52 1.91
N PRO A 208 2.95 -22.80 2.76
CA PRO A 208 2.95 -24.01 3.59
C PRO A 208 1.81 -24.10 4.60
N GLN A 209 1.13 -22.99 4.85
CA GLN A 209 -0.02 -22.91 5.76
C GLN A 209 -1.38 -22.94 5.03
N ALA A 210 -1.37 -23.00 3.68
CA ALA A 210 -2.59 -23.10 2.90
C ALA A 210 -3.13 -24.55 2.99
N GLU A 211 -4.11 -24.77 3.86
CA GLU A 211 -4.81 -26.03 3.99
C GLU A 211 -6.29 -25.82 3.63
N VAL A 212 -6.82 -26.69 2.75
CA VAL A 212 -8.23 -26.70 2.40
C VAL A 212 -8.86 -27.96 2.97
N SER A 213 -9.72 -27.79 3.97
CA SER A 213 -10.44 -28.89 4.61
C SER A 213 -11.91 -28.85 4.24
N TYR A 214 -12.45 -29.99 3.75
CA TYR A 214 -13.88 -30.17 3.48
C TYR A 214 -14.49 -31.02 4.57
N TYR A 215 -15.53 -30.49 5.22
CA TYR A 215 -16.34 -31.25 6.19
C TYR A 215 -17.70 -31.51 5.55
N PHE A 216 -18.05 -32.81 5.41
CA PHE A 216 -19.41 -33.22 5.08
C PHE A 216 -20.17 -33.48 6.37
N HIS A 217 -21.28 -32.80 6.59
CA HIS A 217 -22.25 -33.16 7.60
C HIS A 217 -23.36 -33.94 6.90
N GLU A 218 -23.57 -35.22 7.31
CA GLU A 218 -24.71 -36.03 6.92
C GLU A 218 -25.96 -35.65 7.73
#